data_0c640fafa97336810e14fe76ec91f54a
#
_entry.id   0c640fafa97336810e14fe76ec91f54a
#
_cell.length_a   1.000
_cell.length_b   1.000
_cell.length_c   1.000
_cell.angle_alpha   90.00
_cell.angle_beta   90.00
_cell.angle_gamma   90.00
#
_symmetry.space_group_name_H-M   'P 1'
#
loop_
_entity.id
_entity.type
_entity.pdbx_description
1 polymer ?
#
loop_
_entity_poly.entity_id
_entity_poly.type
_entity_poly.pdbx_seq_one_letter_code
_entity_poly.pdbx_strand_id
1 'polypeptide(L)'
;MRKIQRLVAAGAMVALSVTLSACGGVPSTENPVTPAPSATTVPDAGSGVTTTSNVFGPMCAQLPQAAAPGSLDVMAPMPVASAAGSNPELQELTKALRAAGLVDTLNGQKEITVFAPYDSAFDETHKSLGDARYQQLLADKDALGSVLKYHVIAKRYNKDGLITAGSTVTLSGGALQFKVDGDSMTVTDSSGQVAHVLCGNIPTANATVFVIDKVLMTQPS
;
A
#
# COMPACT_ATOMS: atom_id res chain seq x y z
N MET A 1 -33.05 -38.77 -12.08
CA MET A 1 -33.06 -39.69 -13.21
C MET A 1 -32.70 -38.95 -14.48
N ARG A 2 -31.68 -39.30 -15.15
CA ARG A 2 -31.09 -39.08 -16.48
C ARG A 2 -29.62 -38.73 -16.33
N LYS A 3 -28.76 -39.73 -16.33
CA LYS A 3 -28.02 -40.49 -17.38
C LYS A 3 -27.24 -39.56 -18.32
N ILE A 4 -25.93 -39.48 -18.08
CA ILE A 4 -24.75 -40.02 -18.79
C ILE A 4 -24.76 -39.79 -20.30
N GLN A 5 -23.72 -39.09 -20.80
CA GLN A 5 -23.01 -39.56 -22.00
C GLN A 5 -21.55 -39.09 -21.99
N ARG A 6 -20.67 -40.09 -21.99
CA ARG A 6 -19.24 -40.01 -22.26
C ARG A 6 -19.07 -40.02 -23.77
N LEU A 7 -18.15 -39.18 -24.29
CA LEU A 7 -17.57 -39.45 -25.59
C LEU A 7 -16.03 -39.27 -25.50
N VAL A 8 -15.42 -40.42 -25.74
CA VAL A 8 -13.98 -40.60 -25.94
C VAL A 8 -13.73 -40.50 -27.43
N ALA A 9 -12.72 -39.76 -27.85
CA ALA A 9 -12.11 -39.97 -29.17
C ALA A 9 -10.60 -39.71 -29.08
N ALA A 10 -9.88 -40.76 -29.45
CA ALA A 10 -8.45 -40.91 -29.48
C ALA A 10 -7.87 -40.57 -30.90
N GLY A 11 -6.58 -40.35 -30.95
CA GLY A 11 -5.74 -40.53 -32.13
C GLY A 11 -5.18 -39.23 -32.70
N ALA A 12 -3.92 -39.03 -32.93
CA ALA A 12 -2.94 -39.84 -33.60
C ALA A 12 -1.53 -39.23 -33.42
N MET A 13 -0.58 -40.11 -33.30
CA MET A 13 0.88 -39.85 -33.40
C MET A 13 1.28 -39.53 -34.83
N VAL A 14 2.26 -38.62 -35.03
CA VAL A 14 3.20 -38.68 -36.15
C VAL A 14 4.59 -38.35 -35.63
N ALA A 15 5.52 -39.24 -35.98
CA ALA A 15 6.90 -39.27 -35.57
C ALA A 15 7.83 -38.67 -36.64
N LEU A 16 9.03 -38.37 -36.19
CA LEU A 16 10.34 -38.33 -36.87
C LEU A 16 10.63 -37.26 -37.94
N SER A 17 11.67 -36.48 -37.68
CA SER A 17 12.90 -36.55 -38.48
C SER A 17 14.09 -35.88 -37.76
N VAL A 18 15.09 -36.71 -37.52
CA VAL A 18 16.47 -36.39 -37.11
C VAL A 18 17.26 -35.97 -38.34
N THR A 19 17.93 -34.82 -38.32
CA THR A 19 19.06 -34.54 -39.18
C THR A 19 20.26 -34.07 -38.35
N LEU A 20 21.21 -34.97 -38.17
CA LEU A 20 22.59 -34.63 -37.82
C LEU A 20 23.25 -33.93 -39.02
N SER A 21 23.89 -32.81 -38.78
CA SER A 21 24.97 -32.32 -39.65
C SER A 21 26.11 -31.78 -38.82
N ALA A 22 27.27 -32.22 -39.19
CA ALA A 22 28.55 -32.16 -38.53
C ALA A 22 29.31 -30.84 -38.66
N CYS A 23 30.19 -30.63 -37.69
CA CYS A 23 31.52 -29.97 -37.72
C CYS A 23 31.75 -28.72 -38.59
N GLY A 24 32.09 -27.64 -37.89
CA GLY A 24 32.83 -26.51 -38.43
C GLY A 24 33.30 -25.63 -37.28
N GLY A 25 34.55 -25.82 -36.83
CA GLY A 25 35.17 -24.97 -35.82
C GLY A 25 35.42 -23.56 -36.36
N VAL A 26 35.09 -22.56 -35.59
CA VAL A 26 35.51 -21.17 -35.78
C VAL A 26 36.01 -20.65 -34.43
N PRO A 27 37.11 -19.87 -34.42
CA PRO A 27 37.73 -19.42 -33.16
C PRO A 27 36.85 -18.45 -32.39
N SER A 28 36.81 -18.67 -31.09
CA SER A 28 36.16 -17.80 -30.13
C SER A 28 36.82 -16.40 -30.12
N THR A 29 36.14 -15.44 -30.68
CA THR A 29 36.38 -14.04 -30.33
C THR A 29 35.50 -13.73 -29.09
N GLU A 30 36.14 -13.65 -27.94
CA GLU A 30 35.51 -13.12 -26.73
C GLU A 30 35.10 -11.67 -26.98
N ASN A 31 33.82 -11.44 -27.23
CA ASN A 31 33.24 -10.13 -27.09
C ASN A 31 33.09 -9.84 -25.59
N PRO A 32 33.55 -8.69 -25.08
CA PRO A 32 33.27 -8.29 -23.72
C PRO A 32 31.75 -8.14 -23.57
N VAL A 33 31.16 -8.96 -22.70
CA VAL A 33 29.77 -8.84 -22.30
C VAL A 33 29.61 -7.51 -21.57
N THR A 34 29.15 -6.51 -22.28
CA THR A 34 28.66 -5.27 -21.67
C THR A 34 27.48 -5.66 -20.80
N PRO A 35 27.49 -5.38 -19.48
CA PRO A 35 26.32 -5.66 -18.66
C PRO A 35 25.16 -4.84 -19.23
N ALA A 36 24.09 -5.52 -19.63
CA ALA A 36 22.86 -4.88 -20.02
C ALA A 36 22.40 -3.97 -18.87
N PRO A 37 21.98 -2.73 -19.15
CA PRO A 37 21.44 -1.87 -18.10
C PRO A 37 20.26 -2.61 -17.47
N SER A 38 20.32 -2.79 -16.16
CA SER A 38 19.22 -3.33 -15.37
C SER A 38 17.98 -2.51 -15.72
N ALA A 39 17.02 -3.15 -16.37
CA ALA A 39 15.75 -2.52 -16.68
C ALA A 39 15.13 -2.12 -15.34
N THR A 40 15.18 -0.83 -15.04
CA THR A 40 14.37 -0.23 -13.98
C THR A 40 12.93 -0.42 -14.44
N THR A 41 12.26 -1.43 -13.93
CA THR A 41 10.84 -1.64 -14.17
C THR A 41 10.12 -0.46 -13.56
N VAL A 42 9.70 0.48 -14.42
CA VAL A 42 8.77 1.53 -14.03
C VAL A 42 7.50 0.81 -13.61
N PRO A 43 7.02 1.00 -12.36
CA PRO A 43 5.78 0.35 -11.92
C PRO A 43 4.65 0.78 -12.85
N ASP A 44 3.86 -0.19 -13.29
CA ASP A 44 2.64 0.07 -14.07
C ASP A 44 1.71 0.98 -13.27
N ALA A 45 1.26 2.07 -13.88
CA ALA A 45 0.36 3.05 -13.26
C ALA A 45 -0.94 2.41 -12.71
N GLY A 46 -1.30 1.22 -13.21
CA GLY A 46 -2.46 0.45 -12.74
C GLY A 46 -2.20 -0.44 -11.53
N SER A 47 -0.94 -0.78 -11.21
CA SER A 47 -0.58 -1.71 -10.14
C SER A 47 -0.66 -1.10 -8.73
N GLY A 48 -0.70 0.22 -8.61
CA GLY A 48 -0.63 0.94 -7.33
C GLY A 48 0.73 0.85 -6.63
N VAL A 49 1.68 0.10 -7.17
CA VAL A 49 3.05 -0.02 -6.64
C VAL A 49 3.79 1.28 -6.89
N THR A 50 4.46 1.78 -5.87
CA THR A 50 5.23 3.03 -5.91
C THR A 50 6.70 2.78 -5.61
N THR A 51 7.53 3.73 -5.95
CA THR A 51 8.97 3.78 -5.62
C THR A 51 9.26 5.01 -4.77
N THR A 52 10.44 5.08 -4.20
CA THR A 52 10.88 6.24 -3.41
C THR A 52 10.92 7.55 -4.21
N SER A 53 10.97 7.47 -5.54
CA SER A 53 10.92 8.64 -6.44
C SER A 53 9.49 9.12 -6.76
N ASN A 54 8.46 8.34 -6.42
CA ASN A 54 7.07 8.69 -6.70
C ASN A 54 6.37 9.42 -5.55
N VAL A 55 7.06 9.68 -4.44
CA VAL A 55 6.47 10.36 -3.28
C VAL A 55 6.14 11.81 -3.62
N PHE A 56 5.06 12.31 -3.03
CA PHE A 56 4.60 13.68 -3.21
C PHE A 56 4.01 14.24 -1.92
N GLY A 57 3.98 15.55 -1.80
CA GLY A 57 3.41 16.25 -0.67
C GLY A 57 4.45 17.06 0.11
N PRO A 58 3.99 18.07 0.88
CA PRO A 58 4.88 19.09 1.47
C PRO A 58 5.81 18.53 2.55
N MET A 59 5.44 17.43 3.21
CA MET A 59 6.24 16.87 4.30
C MET A 59 7.15 15.71 3.88
N CYS A 60 7.13 15.28 2.61
CA CYS A 60 8.01 14.21 2.16
C CYS A 60 9.50 14.55 2.33
N ALA A 61 9.86 15.84 2.17
CA ALA A 61 11.22 16.30 2.38
C ALA A 61 11.68 16.28 3.86
N GLN A 62 10.74 16.17 4.79
CA GLN A 62 11.01 16.11 6.24
C GLN A 62 11.17 14.66 6.74
N LEU A 63 10.91 13.68 5.89
CA LEU A 63 11.16 12.28 6.24
C LEU A 63 12.65 12.08 6.51
N PRO A 64 13.00 11.19 7.46
CA PRO A 64 14.39 10.82 7.71
C PRO A 64 15.09 10.40 6.42
N GLN A 65 16.36 10.76 6.29
CA GLN A 65 17.15 10.54 5.08
C GLN A 65 18.07 9.32 5.22
N ALA A 66 18.51 8.79 4.10
CA ALA A 66 19.43 7.65 4.01
C ALA A 66 18.95 6.40 4.76
N ALA A 67 19.81 5.76 5.54
CA ALA A 67 19.49 4.56 6.31
C ALA A 67 18.89 4.85 7.71
N ALA A 68 18.41 6.07 7.97
CA ALA A 68 17.80 6.41 9.25
C ALA A 68 16.43 5.71 9.41
N PRO A 69 16.04 5.32 10.64
CA PRO A 69 14.71 4.77 10.90
C PRO A 69 13.62 5.72 10.39
N GLY A 70 12.62 5.17 9.68
CA GLY A 70 11.54 5.95 9.08
C GLY A 70 11.88 6.60 7.74
N SER A 71 13.10 6.40 7.20
CA SER A 71 13.42 6.82 5.82
C SER A 71 12.70 5.94 4.79
N LEU A 72 12.51 6.48 3.60
CA LEU A 72 11.86 5.76 2.50
C LEU A 72 12.57 4.45 2.16
N ASP A 73 13.91 4.46 2.14
CA ASP A 73 14.72 3.27 1.80
C ASP A 73 14.61 2.17 2.87
N VAL A 74 14.46 2.56 4.13
CA VAL A 74 14.26 1.61 5.25
C VAL A 74 12.83 1.05 5.23
N MET A 75 11.82 1.91 4.98
CA MET A 75 10.42 1.50 4.99
C MET A 75 10.01 0.66 3.78
N ALA A 76 10.58 0.92 2.59
CA ALA A 76 10.18 0.27 1.34
C ALA A 76 10.20 -1.27 1.39
N PRO A 77 11.22 -1.94 1.93
CA PRO A 77 11.25 -3.41 2.04
C PRO A 77 10.44 -3.97 3.21
N MET A 78 9.92 -3.13 4.11
CA MET A 78 9.22 -3.56 5.32
C MET A 78 7.70 -3.69 5.07
N PRO A 79 7.02 -4.67 5.73
CA PRO A 79 5.56 -4.66 5.81
C PRO A 79 5.05 -3.38 6.49
N VAL A 80 3.85 -2.94 6.11
CA VAL A 80 3.35 -1.60 6.41
C VAL A 80 3.30 -1.23 7.89
N ALA A 81 2.83 -2.13 8.76
CA ALA A 81 2.76 -1.83 10.20
C ALA A 81 4.15 -1.80 10.84
N SER A 82 5.10 -2.61 10.33
CA SER A 82 6.51 -2.57 10.75
C SER A 82 7.19 -1.30 10.25
N ALA A 83 6.91 -0.87 9.02
CA ALA A 83 7.41 0.37 8.45
C ALA A 83 6.91 1.59 9.25
N ALA A 84 5.61 1.64 9.59
CA ALA A 84 5.05 2.68 10.45
C ALA A 84 5.75 2.72 11.83
N GLY A 85 6.05 1.55 12.41
CA GLY A 85 6.75 1.44 13.70
C GLY A 85 8.19 1.93 13.67
N SER A 86 8.82 1.99 12.52
CA SER A 86 10.17 2.55 12.34
C SER A 86 10.19 4.07 12.19
N ASN A 87 9.04 4.67 11.87
CA ASN A 87 8.93 6.12 11.65
C ASN A 87 8.65 6.84 12.97
N PRO A 88 9.48 7.82 13.39
CA PRO A 88 9.29 8.55 14.65
C PRO A 88 8.01 9.38 14.70
N GLU A 89 7.45 9.73 13.56
CA GLU A 89 6.27 10.58 13.43
C GLU A 89 4.93 9.79 13.34
N LEU A 90 4.98 8.46 13.44
CA LEU A 90 3.83 7.56 13.41
C LEU A 90 3.75 6.67 14.66
N GLN A 91 4.27 7.17 15.79
CA GLN A 91 4.34 6.38 17.02
C GLN A 91 2.95 6.19 17.64
N GLU A 92 2.09 7.20 17.61
CA GLU A 92 0.71 7.09 18.13
C GLU A 92 -0.11 6.11 17.28
N LEU A 93 0.03 6.14 15.95
CA LEU A 93 -0.57 5.14 15.07
C LEU A 93 -0.08 3.72 15.42
N THR A 94 1.21 3.56 15.65
CA THR A 94 1.81 2.26 15.99
C THR A 94 1.31 1.74 17.35
N LYS A 95 1.16 2.62 18.35
CA LYS A 95 0.55 2.27 19.65
C LYS A 95 -0.91 1.82 19.46
N ALA A 96 -1.69 2.57 18.68
CA ALA A 96 -3.09 2.23 18.37
C ALA A 96 -3.21 0.87 17.65
N LEU A 97 -2.36 0.60 16.64
CA LEU A 97 -2.33 -0.68 15.93
C LEU A 97 -2.02 -1.86 16.86
N ARG A 98 -1.08 -1.68 17.80
CA ARG A 98 -0.74 -2.71 18.81
C ARG A 98 -1.89 -2.92 19.79
N ALA A 99 -2.52 -1.86 20.28
CA ALA A 99 -3.68 -1.93 21.17
C ALA A 99 -4.86 -2.65 20.54
N ALA A 100 -5.14 -2.37 19.25
CA ALA A 100 -6.17 -3.06 18.48
C ALA A 100 -5.80 -4.48 18.05
N GLY A 101 -4.51 -4.88 18.16
CA GLY A 101 -4.02 -6.19 17.70
C GLY A 101 -4.03 -6.35 16.18
N LEU A 102 -3.86 -5.27 15.42
CA LEU A 102 -3.95 -5.26 13.96
C LEU A 102 -2.60 -5.34 13.24
N VAL A 103 -1.48 -5.34 13.96
CA VAL A 103 -0.13 -5.33 13.38
C VAL A 103 0.06 -6.51 12.43
N ASP A 104 -0.19 -7.75 12.89
CA ASP A 104 0.00 -8.95 12.08
C ASP A 104 -1.03 -9.03 10.95
N THR A 105 -2.26 -8.57 11.20
CA THR A 105 -3.31 -8.51 10.19
C THR A 105 -2.90 -7.63 9.02
N LEU A 106 -2.38 -6.41 9.28
CA LEU A 106 -1.96 -5.48 8.23
C LEU A 106 -0.68 -5.94 7.53
N ASN A 107 0.27 -6.49 8.28
CA ASN A 107 1.51 -7.03 7.71
C ASN A 107 1.26 -8.25 6.81
N GLY A 108 0.21 -9.02 7.07
CA GLY A 108 -0.19 -10.19 6.29
C GLY A 108 -1.00 -9.88 5.03
N GLN A 109 -1.53 -8.66 4.88
CA GLN A 109 -2.20 -8.24 3.65
C GLN A 109 -1.19 -8.14 2.49
N LYS A 110 -1.65 -8.35 1.25
CA LYS A 110 -0.74 -8.36 0.10
C LYS A 110 -0.68 -7.04 -0.66
N GLU A 111 -1.81 -6.40 -0.85
CA GLU A 111 -1.93 -5.21 -1.69
C GLU A 111 -2.96 -4.25 -1.11
N ILE A 112 -2.52 -3.37 -0.23
CA ILE A 112 -3.41 -2.42 0.44
C ILE A 112 -2.93 -0.98 0.26
N THR A 113 -3.85 -0.04 0.47
CA THR A 113 -3.54 1.39 0.63
C THR A 113 -3.83 1.76 2.07
N VAL A 114 -2.91 2.46 2.71
CA VAL A 114 -3.02 2.88 4.10
C VAL A 114 -2.92 4.40 4.20
N PHE A 115 -3.92 5.01 4.81
CA PHE A 115 -3.88 6.41 5.23
C PHE A 115 -3.37 6.43 6.67
N ALA A 116 -2.15 6.93 6.88
CA ALA A 116 -1.46 6.94 8.16
C ALA A 116 -1.57 8.32 8.81
N PRO A 117 -2.41 8.51 9.86
CA PRO A 117 -2.44 9.77 10.58
C PRO A 117 -1.10 10.05 11.25
N TYR A 118 -0.61 11.25 11.09
CA TYR A 118 0.57 11.79 11.75
C TYR A 118 0.33 11.92 13.26
N ASP A 119 1.35 11.91 14.09
CA ASP A 119 1.18 11.93 15.55
C ASP A 119 0.35 13.14 16.03
N SER A 120 0.55 14.33 15.44
CA SER A 120 -0.27 15.49 15.77
C SER A 120 -1.76 15.36 15.42
N ALA A 121 -2.12 14.48 14.47
CA ALA A 121 -3.52 14.19 14.15
C ALA A 121 -4.25 13.49 15.32
N PHE A 122 -3.53 12.67 16.09
CA PHE A 122 -4.06 12.06 17.30
C PHE A 122 -4.26 13.11 18.41
N ASP A 123 -3.34 14.08 18.55
CA ASP A 123 -3.49 15.20 19.49
C ASP A 123 -4.71 16.06 19.16
N GLU A 124 -4.96 16.34 17.87
CA GLU A 124 -6.16 17.06 17.44
C GLU A 124 -7.43 16.27 17.70
N THR A 125 -7.41 14.96 17.44
CA THR A 125 -8.53 14.06 17.73
C THR A 125 -8.80 14.01 19.22
N HIS A 126 -7.77 13.92 20.05
CA HIS A 126 -7.88 13.96 21.52
C HIS A 126 -8.54 15.26 21.99
N LYS A 127 -8.07 16.42 21.50
CA LYS A 127 -8.68 17.72 21.82
C LYS A 127 -10.14 17.83 21.38
N SER A 128 -10.47 17.25 20.21
CA SER A 128 -11.83 17.29 19.65
C SER A 128 -12.81 16.39 20.42
N LEU A 129 -12.39 15.18 20.78
CA LEU A 129 -13.23 14.21 21.51
C LEU A 129 -13.31 14.51 23.01
N GLY A 130 -12.27 15.13 23.56
CA GLY A 130 -12.03 15.27 24.99
C GLY A 130 -11.50 13.99 25.63
N ASP A 131 -10.86 14.15 26.82
CA ASP A 131 -10.12 13.08 27.49
C ASP A 131 -10.95 11.81 27.69
N ALA A 132 -12.17 11.94 28.19
CA ALA A 132 -13.01 10.79 28.54
C ALA A 132 -13.32 9.91 27.31
N ARG A 133 -13.75 10.52 26.20
CA ARG A 133 -14.09 9.80 24.97
C ARG A 133 -12.86 9.24 24.28
N TYR A 134 -11.76 9.99 24.28
CA TYR A 134 -10.51 9.53 23.70
C TYR A 134 -9.98 8.30 24.44
N GLN A 135 -9.94 8.32 25.77
CA GLN A 135 -9.54 7.17 26.57
C GLN A 135 -10.49 5.97 26.39
N GLN A 136 -11.80 6.22 26.29
CA GLN A 136 -12.77 5.17 25.99
C GLN A 136 -12.50 4.52 24.64
N LEU A 137 -12.22 5.31 23.59
CA LEU A 137 -11.87 4.80 22.26
C LEU A 137 -10.61 3.94 22.31
N LEU A 138 -9.56 4.37 23.01
CA LEU A 138 -8.33 3.61 23.14
C LEU A 138 -8.48 2.32 23.95
N ALA A 139 -9.41 2.29 24.91
CA ALA A 139 -9.71 1.13 25.74
C ALA A 139 -10.60 0.10 25.02
N ASP A 140 -11.42 0.54 24.07
CA ASP A 140 -12.31 -0.30 23.29
C ASP A 140 -11.58 -0.82 22.04
N LYS A 141 -11.12 -2.07 22.11
CA LYS A 141 -10.36 -2.71 21.03
C LYS A 141 -11.14 -2.82 19.72
N ASP A 142 -12.46 -3.04 19.79
CA ASP A 142 -13.29 -3.21 18.59
C ASP A 142 -13.60 -1.86 17.94
N ALA A 143 -13.91 -0.84 18.73
CA ALA A 143 -14.09 0.52 18.24
C ALA A 143 -12.79 1.06 17.63
N LEU A 144 -11.66 0.95 18.34
CA LEU A 144 -10.35 1.36 17.84
C LEU A 144 -9.98 0.58 16.56
N GLY A 145 -10.22 -0.73 16.55
CA GLY A 145 -10.00 -1.59 15.39
C GLY A 145 -10.85 -1.17 14.18
N SER A 146 -12.07 -0.74 14.39
CA SER A 146 -12.96 -0.24 13.33
C SER A 146 -12.44 1.07 12.75
N VAL A 147 -12.02 2.02 13.60
CA VAL A 147 -11.40 3.28 13.16
C VAL A 147 -10.13 3.00 12.37
N LEU A 148 -9.25 2.12 12.83
CA LEU A 148 -8.01 1.79 12.11
C LEU A 148 -8.26 1.09 10.78
N LYS A 149 -9.25 0.19 10.70
CA LYS A 149 -9.68 -0.43 9.44
C LYS A 149 -10.30 0.58 8.47
N TYR A 150 -10.88 1.67 8.97
CA TYR A 150 -11.39 2.76 8.15
C TYR A 150 -10.29 3.53 7.42
N HIS A 151 -9.06 3.46 7.90
CA HIS A 151 -7.88 4.04 7.26
C HIS A 151 -7.25 3.13 6.19
N VAL A 152 -7.82 1.95 5.93
CA VAL A 152 -7.22 0.95 5.05
C VAL A 152 -8.17 0.56 3.92
N ILE A 153 -7.66 0.55 2.70
CA ILE A 153 -8.36 0.07 1.50
C ILE A 153 -7.75 -1.27 1.09
N ALA A 154 -8.60 -2.29 0.81
CA ALA A 154 -8.20 -3.64 0.41
C ALA A 154 -7.74 -3.74 -1.06
N LYS A 155 -7.10 -2.71 -1.56
CA LYS A 155 -6.47 -2.64 -2.87
C LYS A 155 -5.32 -1.63 -2.82
N ARG A 156 -4.24 -1.93 -3.53
CA ARG A 156 -3.12 -1.01 -3.64
C ARG A 156 -3.41 0.06 -4.70
N TYR A 157 -3.34 1.30 -4.29
CA TYR A 157 -3.48 2.46 -5.17
C TYR A 157 -2.28 3.40 -4.99
N ASN A 158 -1.83 3.99 -6.08
CA ASN A 158 -1.03 5.20 -6.06
C ASN A 158 -1.95 6.44 -6.15
N LYS A 159 -1.37 7.66 -6.13
CA LYS A 159 -2.11 8.93 -6.26
C LYS A 159 -3.08 8.90 -7.45
N ASP A 160 -2.58 8.56 -8.64
CA ASP A 160 -3.36 8.61 -9.88
C ASP A 160 -4.49 7.59 -9.86
N GLY A 161 -4.24 6.41 -9.29
CA GLY A 161 -5.25 5.38 -9.10
C GLY A 161 -6.37 5.82 -8.16
N LEU A 162 -6.07 6.51 -7.06
CA LEU A 162 -7.07 7.07 -6.14
C LEU A 162 -7.89 8.19 -6.80
N ILE A 163 -7.23 9.08 -7.56
CA ILE A 163 -7.90 10.15 -8.30
C ILE A 163 -8.84 9.56 -9.34
N THR A 164 -8.38 8.58 -10.11
CA THR A 164 -9.21 7.91 -11.13
C THR A 164 -10.41 7.20 -10.50
N ALA A 165 -10.24 6.59 -9.33
CA ALA A 165 -11.33 5.97 -8.59
C ALA A 165 -12.33 7.00 -8.03
N GLY A 166 -11.85 8.21 -7.68
CA GLY A 166 -12.64 9.29 -7.08
C GLY A 166 -13.18 8.98 -5.69
N SER A 167 -13.62 7.76 -5.47
CA SER A 167 -14.09 7.23 -4.18
C SER A 167 -13.82 5.74 -4.09
N THR A 168 -13.57 5.22 -2.88
CA THR A 168 -13.41 3.78 -2.63
C THR A 168 -13.84 3.39 -1.23
N VAL A 169 -14.10 2.09 -1.04
CA VAL A 169 -14.56 1.53 0.22
C VAL A 169 -13.35 1.04 1.04
N THR A 170 -13.39 1.30 2.34
CA THR A 170 -12.37 0.87 3.30
C THR A 170 -12.62 -0.54 3.85
N LEU A 171 -11.68 -1.09 4.60
CA LEU A 171 -11.86 -2.40 5.27
C LEU A 171 -12.97 -2.40 6.33
N SER A 172 -13.41 -1.25 6.83
CA SER A 172 -14.55 -1.14 7.74
C SER A 172 -15.89 -0.95 7.01
N GLY A 173 -15.89 -0.84 5.68
CA GLY A 173 -17.09 -0.69 4.85
C GLY A 173 -17.49 0.75 4.54
N GLY A 174 -16.93 1.74 5.21
CA GLY A 174 -17.20 3.15 4.90
C GLY A 174 -16.42 3.65 3.69
N ALA A 175 -16.95 4.64 2.99
CA ALA A 175 -16.32 5.22 1.80
C ALA A 175 -15.39 6.39 2.14
N LEU A 176 -14.31 6.50 1.36
CA LEU A 176 -13.45 7.68 1.31
C LEU A 176 -13.54 8.31 -0.07
N GLN A 177 -13.53 9.63 -0.14
CA GLN A 177 -13.50 10.39 -1.39
C GLN A 177 -12.14 11.10 -1.54
N PHE A 178 -11.64 11.18 -2.76
CA PHE A 178 -10.34 11.74 -3.07
C PHE A 178 -10.47 12.93 -4.01
N LYS A 179 -9.76 14.01 -3.67
CA LYS A 179 -9.66 15.19 -4.52
C LYS A 179 -8.21 15.64 -4.61
N VAL A 180 -7.87 16.26 -5.72
CA VAL A 180 -6.58 16.90 -5.95
C VAL A 180 -6.83 18.34 -6.32
N ASP A 181 -6.03 19.23 -5.75
CA ASP A 181 -5.97 20.64 -6.07
C ASP A 181 -4.49 21.01 -6.25
N GLY A 182 -4.06 21.13 -7.50
CA GLY A 182 -2.65 21.27 -7.84
C GLY A 182 -1.82 20.07 -7.37
N ASP A 183 -0.79 20.31 -6.57
CA ASP A 183 0.07 19.27 -6.00
C ASP A 183 -0.49 18.67 -4.71
N SER A 184 -1.54 19.26 -4.14
CA SER A 184 -2.16 18.83 -2.89
C SER A 184 -3.22 17.77 -3.14
N MET A 185 -3.28 16.75 -2.26
CA MET A 185 -4.32 15.73 -2.26
C MET A 185 -5.07 15.77 -0.94
N THR A 186 -6.38 15.62 -1.03
CA THR A 186 -7.27 15.52 0.13
C THR A 186 -8.05 14.23 0.13
N VAL A 187 -8.35 13.75 1.33
CA VAL A 187 -9.20 12.61 1.60
C VAL A 187 -10.38 13.09 2.44
N THR A 188 -11.60 12.84 1.98
CA THR A 188 -12.81 13.19 2.71
C THR A 188 -13.47 11.92 3.22
N ASP A 189 -13.74 11.86 4.50
CA ASP A 189 -14.41 10.73 5.14
C ASP A 189 -15.95 10.83 5.05
N SER A 190 -16.65 9.82 5.55
CA SER A 190 -18.12 9.76 5.51
C SER A 190 -18.79 10.79 6.41
N SER A 191 -18.05 11.40 7.35
CA SER A 191 -18.55 12.50 8.19
C SER A 191 -18.46 13.87 7.50
N GLY A 192 -17.76 13.92 6.35
CA GLY A 192 -17.45 15.15 5.64
C GLY A 192 -16.17 15.83 6.13
N GLN A 193 -15.42 15.20 7.05
CA GLN A 193 -14.11 15.69 7.47
C GLN A 193 -13.11 15.55 6.33
N VAL A 194 -12.36 16.61 6.08
CA VAL A 194 -11.30 16.64 5.06
C VAL A 194 -9.95 16.54 5.75
N ALA A 195 -9.18 15.53 5.35
CA ALA A 195 -7.78 15.36 5.72
C ALA A 195 -6.87 15.67 4.51
N HIS A 196 -5.75 16.36 4.76
CA HIS A 196 -4.75 16.64 3.74
C HIS A 196 -3.68 15.57 3.74
N VAL A 197 -3.24 15.17 2.55
CA VAL A 197 -2.09 14.28 2.39
C VAL A 197 -0.82 15.10 2.56
N LEU A 198 -0.08 14.79 3.62
CA LEU A 198 1.19 15.43 3.96
C LEU A 198 2.36 14.83 3.16
N CYS A 199 2.37 13.51 3.03
CA CYS A 199 3.29 12.77 2.17
C CYS A 199 2.60 11.50 1.66
N GLY A 200 2.50 11.35 0.35
CA GLY A 200 1.81 10.23 -0.30
C GLY A 200 2.73 9.39 -1.19
N ASN A 201 2.18 8.30 -1.70
CA ASN A 201 2.89 7.31 -2.50
C ASN A 201 4.11 6.67 -1.81
N ILE A 202 4.15 6.65 -0.47
CA ILE A 202 5.25 6.04 0.27
C ILE A 202 5.20 4.52 0.04
N PRO A 203 6.28 3.92 -0.52
CA PRO A 203 6.32 2.48 -0.77
C PRO A 203 6.56 1.70 0.52
N THR A 204 5.88 0.56 0.66
CA THR A 204 6.21 -0.51 1.60
C THR A 204 6.08 -1.86 0.90
N ALA A 205 6.55 -2.94 1.51
CA ALA A 205 6.54 -4.26 0.88
C ALA A 205 5.15 -4.69 0.40
N ASN A 206 4.10 -4.36 1.17
CA ASN A 206 2.74 -4.82 0.91
C ASN A 206 1.70 -3.69 0.75
N ALA A 207 2.11 -2.43 0.85
CA ALA A 207 1.18 -1.30 0.79
C ALA A 207 1.79 -0.07 0.11
N THR A 208 0.90 0.84 -0.31
CA THR A 208 1.22 2.24 -0.56
C THR A 208 0.64 3.08 0.57
N VAL A 209 1.45 3.93 1.18
CA VAL A 209 1.07 4.71 2.36
C VAL A 209 0.92 6.19 2.01
N PHE A 210 -0.11 6.81 2.58
CA PHE A 210 -0.40 8.24 2.51
C PHE A 210 -0.48 8.78 3.94
N VAL A 211 0.51 9.57 4.33
CA VAL A 211 0.50 10.27 5.63
C VAL A 211 -0.47 11.44 5.56
N ILE A 212 -1.36 11.53 6.53
CA ILE A 212 -2.45 12.50 6.59
C ILE A 212 -2.44 13.30 7.90
N ASP A 213 -3.00 14.52 7.86
CA ASP A 213 -3.04 15.46 8.98
C ASP A 213 -4.17 15.23 9.97
N LYS A 214 -5.11 14.31 9.69
CA LYS A 214 -6.26 14.03 10.56
C LYS A 214 -6.57 12.55 10.65
N VAL A 215 -7.09 12.12 11.81
CA VAL A 215 -7.65 10.78 11.96
C VAL A 215 -9.02 10.75 11.29
N LEU A 216 -9.22 9.83 10.33
CA LEU A 216 -10.50 9.65 9.65
C LEU A 216 -11.50 8.97 10.58
N MET A 217 -12.71 9.47 10.63
CA MET A 217 -13.74 8.96 11.51
C MET A 217 -14.97 8.52 10.71
N THR A 218 -15.58 7.43 11.11
CA THR A 218 -16.90 7.06 10.58
C THR A 218 -17.96 7.90 11.28
N GLN A 219 -19.03 8.26 10.55
CA GLN A 219 -20.19 8.80 11.26
C GLN A 219 -20.68 7.78 12.29
N PRO A 220 -20.98 8.20 13.54
CA PRO A 220 -21.68 7.31 14.44
C PRO A 220 -23.04 6.97 13.84
N SER A 221 -23.28 5.66 13.67
CA SER A 221 -24.56 5.11 13.23
C SER A 221 -25.61 5.26 14.32
#